data_53c26bd9a88fc6d94c9b1b829a1da3a5
#
_entry.id   53c26bd9a88fc6d94c9b1b829a1da3a5
#
_cell.length_a   1.000
_cell.length_b   1.000
_cell.length_c   1.000
_cell.angle_alpha   90.00
_cell.angle_beta   90.00
_cell.angle_gamma   90.00
#
_symmetry.space_group_name_H-M   'P 1'
#
loop_
_entity.id
_entity.type
_entity.pdbx_description
1 polymer ?
#
loop_
_entity_poly.entity_id
_entity_poly.type
_entity_poly.pdbx_seq_one_letter_code
_entity_poly.pdbx_strand_id
1 'polypeptide(L)'
;MDGRTDVRSAHERLRALLAGEVLERPLFMPITMTYAAKRYGVKYGDYVTDHRVLVETQIRVATEFGFDQVSCISDPAREASDLGGKVRFFEDQPPAVDEREALLADKTKLKRLEIPDPLREGSRMRDRVEAARKFRERVGGEKIVEGWVEGPMAEAADLRGINTIMLDFYEDP
;
A
#
# COMPACT_ATOMS: atom_id res chain seq x y z
N MET A 1 -18.80 -6.67 33.91
CA MET A 1 -18.46 -6.19 32.57
C MET A 1 -19.31 -6.99 31.60
N ASP A 2 -20.33 -6.35 31.06
CA ASP A 2 -21.29 -7.01 30.15
C ASP A 2 -20.58 -7.27 28.82
N GLY A 3 -20.30 -8.53 28.52
CA GLY A 3 -19.52 -8.96 27.34
C GLY A 3 -20.30 -8.86 26.04
N ARG A 4 -20.94 -7.73 25.77
CA ARG A 4 -21.54 -7.46 24.47
C ARG A 4 -20.45 -7.33 23.43
N THR A 5 -20.20 -8.40 22.71
CA THR A 5 -19.43 -8.33 21.48
C THR A 5 -20.28 -7.58 20.45
N ASP A 6 -19.73 -6.45 19.94
CA ASP A 6 -20.37 -5.75 18.82
C ASP A 6 -20.56 -6.75 17.66
N VAL A 7 -21.80 -7.16 17.44
CA VAL A 7 -22.18 -8.18 16.45
C VAL A 7 -22.17 -7.65 15.01
N ARG A 8 -21.93 -6.32 14.84
CA ARG A 8 -21.85 -5.70 13.53
C ARG A 8 -20.63 -6.22 12.76
N SER A 9 -20.79 -6.41 11.46
CA SER A 9 -19.69 -6.73 10.54
C SER A 9 -18.68 -5.56 10.48
N ALA A 10 -17.48 -5.82 9.94
CA ALA A 10 -16.48 -4.79 9.72
C ALA A 10 -17.03 -3.62 8.87
N HIS A 11 -17.81 -3.95 7.84
CA HIS A 11 -18.44 -2.96 6.96
C HIS A 11 -19.52 -2.11 7.68
N GLU A 12 -20.33 -2.71 8.53
CA GLU A 12 -21.34 -2.00 9.31
C GLU A 12 -20.69 -1.07 10.32
N ARG A 13 -19.64 -1.52 11.02
CA ARG A 13 -18.86 -0.66 11.91
C ARG A 13 -18.21 0.50 11.17
N LEU A 14 -17.63 0.25 9.99
CA LEU A 14 -17.06 1.33 9.17
C LEU A 14 -18.11 2.37 8.79
N ARG A 15 -19.30 1.94 8.34
CA ARG A 15 -20.40 2.87 7.99
C ARG A 15 -20.88 3.66 9.21
N ALA A 16 -21.02 3.01 10.36
CA ALA A 16 -21.40 3.66 11.60
C ALA A 16 -20.35 4.71 12.02
N LEU A 17 -19.07 4.37 11.95
CA LEU A 17 -17.99 5.32 12.24
C LEU A 17 -18.01 6.52 11.30
N LEU A 18 -18.20 6.31 10.00
CA LEU A 18 -18.30 7.38 9.01
C LEU A 18 -19.57 8.24 9.20
N ALA A 19 -20.63 7.69 9.80
CA ALA A 19 -21.83 8.42 10.19
C ALA A 19 -21.67 9.18 11.52
N GLY A 20 -20.51 9.10 12.18
CA GLY A 20 -20.22 9.77 13.46
C GLY A 20 -20.74 9.01 14.68
N GLU A 21 -21.11 7.74 14.54
CA GLU A 21 -21.56 6.92 15.67
C GLU A 21 -20.36 6.47 16.53
N VAL A 22 -20.58 6.36 17.83
CA VAL A 22 -19.61 5.77 18.75
C VAL A 22 -19.71 4.24 18.64
N LEU A 23 -18.58 3.62 18.36
CA LEU A 23 -18.51 2.16 18.26
C LEU A 23 -18.23 1.55 19.64
N GLU A 24 -18.90 0.45 19.98
CA GLU A 24 -18.59 -0.36 21.19
C GLU A 24 -17.19 -1.02 21.06
N ARG A 25 -16.85 -1.47 19.85
CA ARG A 25 -15.53 -1.98 19.49
C ARG A 25 -14.96 -1.14 18.35
N PRO A 26 -13.79 -0.52 18.51
CA PRO A 26 -13.14 0.19 17.42
C PRO A 26 -12.77 -0.77 16.28
N LEU A 27 -12.67 -0.23 15.07
CA LEU A 27 -12.11 -0.97 13.94
C LEU A 27 -10.64 -1.30 14.20
N PHE A 28 -10.27 -2.55 13.95
CA PHE A 28 -8.89 -3.01 14.09
C PHE A 28 -8.25 -3.20 12.72
N MET A 29 -7.56 -2.16 12.26
CA MET A 29 -7.04 -2.00 10.89
C MET A 29 -5.53 -1.69 10.89
N PRO A 30 -4.67 -2.60 11.38
CA PRO A 30 -3.24 -2.34 11.46
C PRO A 30 -2.55 -2.50 10.09
N ILE A 31 -1.46 -1.73 9.89
CA ILE A 31 -0.53 -1.92 8.78
C ILE A 31 0.48 -3.00 9.19
N THR A 32 0.52 -4.13 8.50
CA THR A 32 1.31 -5.30 8.93
C THR A 32 2.47 -5.69 8.01
N MET A 33 2.49 -5.24 6.77
CA MET A 33 3.59 -5.40 5.80
C MET A 33 4.65 -6.46 6.13
N THR A 34 5.85 -6.00 6.55
CA THR A 34 6.99 -6.87 6.90
C THR A 34 6.70 -7.80 8.07
N TYR A 35 5.85 -7.39 9.01
CA TYR A 35 5.42 -8.27 10.11
C TYR A 35 4.69 -9.49 9.56
N ALA A 36 3.72 -9.29 8.67
CA ALA A 36 2.94 -10.37 8.08
C ALA A 36 3.85 -11.34 7.28
N ALA A 37 4.74 -10.82 6.45
CA ALA A 37 5.68 -11.63 5.70
C ALA A 37 6.57 -12.48 6.63
N LYS A 38 7.21 -11.86 7.63
CA LYS A 38 8.05 -12.57 8.60
C LYS A 38 7.29 -13.60 9.43
N ARG A 39 6.06 -13.28 9.85
CA ARG A 39 5.21 -14.19 10.65
C ARG A 39 4.98 -15.53 9.95
N TYR A 40 4.89 -15.53 8.63
CA TYR A 40 4.61 -16.72 7.84
C TYR A 40 5.80 -17.24 7.02
N GLY A 41 7.01 -16.75 7.30
CA GLY A 41 8.22 -17.19 6.62
C GLY A 41 8.27 -16.85 5.12
N VAL A 42 7.59 -15.76 4.72
CA VAL A 42 7.56 -15.26 3.35
C VAL A 42 8.69 -14.26 3.16
N LYS A 43 9.47 -14.39 2.08
CA LYS A 43 10.44 -13.38 1.68
C LYS A 43 9.71 -12.09 1.31
N TYR A 44 10.20 -10.98 1.82
CA TYR A 44 9.54 -9.69 1.56
C TYR A 44 9.59 -9.29 0.09
N GLY A 45 10.65 -9.67 -0.62
CA GLY A 45 10.75 -9.52 -2.06
C GLY A 45 9.60 -10.17 -2.83
N ASP A 46 9.20 -11.39 -2.45
CA ASP A 46 8.07 -12.09 -3.06
C ASP A 46 6.73 -11.41 -2.70
N TYR A 47 6.61 -10.96 -1.44
CA TYR A 47 5.42 -10.23 -0.97
C TYR A 47 5.16 -8.93 -1.77
N VAL A 48 6.20 -8.21 -2.17
CA VAL A 48 6.05 -6.94 -2.89
C VAL A 48 5.92 -7.10 -4.41
N THR A 49 6.28 -8.25 -4.96
CA THR A 49 6.30 -8.48 -6.41
C THR A 49 5.22 -9.42 -6.92
N ASP A 50 4.57 -10.18 -6.03
CA ASP A 50 3.51 -11.12 -6.40
C ASP A 50 2.26 -10.90 -5.54
N HIS A 51 1.19 -10.40 -6.16
CA HIS A 51 -0.09 -10.17 -5.48
C HIS A 51 -0.67 -11.44 -4.83
N ARG A 52 -0.37 -12.64 -5.34
CA ARG A 52 -0.88 -13.90 -4.76
C ARG A 52 -0.24 -14.15 -3.40
N VAL A 53 1.06 -13.88 -3.29
CA VAL A 53 1.81 -13.98 -2.04
C VAL A 53 1.32 -12.95 -1.03
N LEU A 54 1.14 -11.70 -1.45
CA LEU A 54 0.59 -10.63 -0.61
C LEU A 54 -0.80 -10.99 -0.11
N VAL A 55 -1.71 -11.39 -1.00
CA VAL A 55 -3.09 -11.72 -0.66
C VAL A 55 -3.17 -12.85 0.36
N GLU A 56 -2.44 -13.94 0.12
CA GLU A 56 -2.42 -15.07 1.06
C GLU A 56 -1.91 -14.64 2.43
N THR A 57 -0.80 -13.91 2.45
CA THR A 57 -0.16 -13.46 3.69
C THR A 57 -1.07 -12.53 4.50
N GLN A 58 -1.70 -11.56 3.84
CA GLN A 58 -2.62 -10.61 4.47
C GLN A 58 -3.89 -11.28 5.00
N ILE A 59 -4.48 -12.21 4.25
CA ILE A 59 -5.66 -12.96 4.73
C ILE A 59 -5.30 -13.79 5.96
N ARG A 60 -4.15 -14.46 5.96
CA ARG A 60 -3.70 -15.26 7.11
C ARG A 60 -3.51 -14.42 8.36
N VAL A 61 -2.81 -13.29 8.26
CA VAL A 61 -2.59 -12.42 9.43
C VAL A 61 -3.91 -11.80 9.91
N ALA A 62 -4.77 -11.37 8.99
CA ALA A 62 -6.06 -10.79 9.34
C ALA A 62 -7.01 -11.82 10.01
N THR A 63 -6.92 -13.08 9.64
CA THR A 63 -7.68 -14.16 10.26
C THR A 63 -7.13 -14.51 11.64
N GLU A 64 -5.81 -14.68 11.76
CA GLU A 64 -5.15 -15.06 13.03
C GLU A 64 -5.39 -14.02 14.13
N PHE A 65 -5.32 -12.72 13.78
CA PHE A 65 -5.45 -11.64 14.76
C PHE A 65 -6.81 -10.94 14.79
N GLY A 66 -7.75 -11.38 13.99
CA GLY A 66 -9.12 -10.81 13.97
C GLY A 66 -9.16 -9.37 13.43
N PHE A 67 -8.33 -9.03 12.44
CA PHE A 67 -8.36 -7.70 11.81
C PHE A 67 -9.65 -7.51 11.02
N ASP A 68 -10.13 -6.27 11.00
CA ASP A 68 -11.33 -5.88 10.27
C ASP A 68 -11.05 -5.59 8.79
N GLN A 69 -9.76 -5.53 8.40
CA GLN A 69 -9.32 -5.25 7.03
C GLN A 69 -8.27 -6.21 6.51
N VAL A 70 -8.12 -6.21 5.19
CA VAL A 70 -6.93 -6.64 4.43
C VAL A 70 -6.47 -5.49 3.55
N SER A 71 -5.15 -5.35 3.37
CA SER A 71 -4.57 -4.19 2.68
C SER A 71 -3.71 -4.59 1.49
N CYS A 72 -3.80 -3.80 0.41
CA CYS A 72 -2.91 -3.91 -0.74
C CYS A 72 -1.54 -3.25 -0.53
N ILE A 73 -1.27 -2.73 0.66
CA ILE A 73 0.01 -2.07 0.96
C ILE A 73 1.18 -3.03 0.82
N SER A 74 2.21 -2.61 0.11
CA SER A 74 3.46 -3.37 -0.05
C SER A 74 4.70 -2.54 0.25
N ASP A 75 4.82 -1.41 -0.40
CA ASP A 75 5.98 -0.52 -0.33
C ASP A 75 5.65 0.83 -1.01
N PRO A 76 6.42 1.89 -0.73
CA PRO A 76 6.18 3.23 -1.30
C PRO A 76 6.67 3.37 -2.74
N ALA A 77 7.60 2.52 -3.21
CA ALA A 77 8.29 2.70 -4.49
C ALA A 77 7.54 2.14 -5.71
N ARG A 78 6.27 1.80 -5.58
CA ARG A 78 5.51 1.09 -6.61
C ARG A 78 5.18 1.99 -7.80
N GLU A 79 4.57 3.12 -7.54
CA GLU A 79 4.19 4.11 -8.55
C GLU A 79 5.44 4.71 -9.19
N ALA A 80 6.43 5.09 -8.39
CA ALA A 80 7.73 5.59 -8.87
C ALA A 80 8.42 4.60 -9.82
N SER A 81 8.34 3.29 -9.53
CA SER A 81 8.85 2.24 -10.41
C SER A 81 8.15 2.22 -11.78
N ASP A 82 6.82 2.34 -11.79
CA ASP A 82 6.04 2.30 -13.03
C ASP A 82 6.17 3.61 -13.84
N LEU A 83 6.51 4.72 -13.17
CA LEU A 83 6.89 5.99 -13.80
C LEU A 83 8.31 5.96 -14.41
N GLY A 84 9.08 4.90 -14.15
CA GLY A 84 10.45 4.74 -14.66
C GLY A 84 11.54 5.14 -13.67
N GLY A 85 11.19 5.37 -12.41
CA GLY A 85 12.15 5.58 -11.33
C GLY A 85 12.99 4.33 -11.08
N LYS A 86 14.24 4.53 -10.71
CA LYS A 86 15.16 3.44 -10.39
C LYS A 86 14.89 2.90 -8.99
N VAL A 87 14.41 1.67 -8.90
CA VAL A 87 14.06 1.01 -7.65
C VAL A 87 14.99 -0.17 -7.39
N ARG A 88 15.52 -0.23 -6.18
CA ARG A 88 16.29 -1.39 -5.70
C ARG A 88 15.39 -2.33 -4.92
N PHE A 89 15.40 -3.60 -5.30
CA PHE A 89 14.67 -4.66 -4.64
C PHE A 89 15.60 -5.44 -3.70
N PHE A 90 15.05 -5.87 -2.59
CA PHE A 90 15.76 -6.65 -1.57
C PHE A 90 14.98 -7.91 -1.25
N GLU A 91 15.66 -8.93 -0.73
CA GLU A 91 15.02 -10.19 -0.38
C GLU A 91 14.08 -10.03 0.82
N ASP A 92 14.55 -9.36 1.88
CA ASP A 92 13.86 -9.28 3.18
C ASP A 92 13.56 -7.86 3.66
N GLN A 93 13.64 -6.86 2.75
CA GLN A 93 13.37 -5.46 3.05
C GLN A 93 12.44 -4.85 1.99
N PRO A 94 11.74 -3.75 2.32
CA PRO A 94 10.98 -2.99 1.34
C PRO A 94 11.90 -2.48 0.21
N PRO A 95 11.41 -2.46 -1.04
CA PRO A 95 12.09 -1.76 -2.12
C PRO A 95 12.30 -0.30 -1.79
N ALA A 96 13.38 0.27 -2.30
CA ALA A 96 13.70 1.67 -2.12
C ALA A 96 14.04 2.33 -3.46
N VAL A 97 13.55 3.55 -3.65
CA VAL A 97 13.96 4.39 -4.78
C VAL A 97 15.43 4.78 -4.61
N ASP A 98 16.21 4.75 -5.69
CA ASP A 98 17.59 5.24 -5.66
C ASP A 98 17.62 6.76 -5.84
N GLU A 99 17.66 7.50 -4.72
CA GLU A 99 17.68 8.96 -4.72
C GLU A 99 18.90 9.56 -5.44
N ARG A 100 19.99 8.79 -5.59
CA ARG A 100 21.19 9.25 -6.33
C ARG A 100 20.94 9.34 -7.83
N GLU A 101 19.96 8.57 -8.31
CA GLU A 101 19.54 8.54 -9.70
C GLU A 101 18.05 8.89 -9.80
N ALA A 102 17.60 9.87 -9.02
CA ALA A 102 16.23 10.34 -9.02
C ALA A 102 15.76 10.68 -10.43
N LEU A 103 14.59 10.17 -10.83
CA LEU A 103 14.05 10.33 -12.19
C LEU A 103 13.95 11.81 -12.59
N LEU A 104 13.51 12.64 -11.67
CA LEU A 104 13.34 14.08 -11.82
C LEU A 104 14.48 14.89 -11.17
N ALA A 105 15.71 14.33 -11.07
CA ALA A 105 16.88 15.12 -10.66
C ALA A 105 17.02 16.37 -11.51
N ASP A 106 16.76 16.26 -12.81
CA ASP A 106 16.55 17.38 -13.71
C ASP A 106 15.04 17.69 -13.83
N LYS A 107 14.60 18.80 -13.23
CA LYS A 107 13.19 19.24 -13.17
C LYS A 107 12.56 19.44 -14.56
N THR A 108 13.40 19.71 -15.60
CA THR A 108 12.87 19.87 -16.97
C THR A 108 12.25 18.60 -17.54
N LYS A 109 12.62 17.43 -17.02
CA LYS A 109 12.05 16.13 -17.41
C LYS A 109 10.58 16.01 -17.02
N LEU A 110 10.08 16.77 -16.02
CA LEU A 110 8.69 16.76 -15.61
C LEU A 110 7.73 17.01 -16.80
N LYS A 111 8.13 17.88 -17.73
CA LYS A 111 7.32 18.19 -18.92
C LYS A 111 7.16 17.02 -19.89
N ARG A 112 7.96 15.98 -19.74
CA ARG A 112 7.98 14.78 -20.59
C ARG A 112 7.58 13.51 -19.82
N LEU A 113 7.23 13.67 -18.54
CA LEU A 113 6.79 12.55 -17.73
C LEU A 113 5.44 12.06 -18.25
N GLU A 114 5.40 10.82 -18.69
CA GLU A 114 4.17 10.16 -19.10
C GLU A 114 3.53 9.49 -17.88
N ILE A 115 2.22 9.68 -17.72
CA ILE A 115 1.46 8.98 -16.68
C ILE A 115 1.21 7.57 -17.16
N PRO A 116 1.74 6.53 -16.48
CA PRO A 116 1.57 5.16 -16.92
C PRO A 116 0.13 4.68 -16.69
N ASP A 117 -0.35 3.82 -17.59
CA ASP A 117 -1.61 3.11 -17.37
C ASP A 117 -1.44 2.14 -16.17
N PRO A 118 -2.22 2.32 -15.07
CA PRO A 118 -2.16 1.44 -13.91
C PRO A 118 -2.58 0.00 -14.21
N LEU A 119 -3.21 -0.25 -15.35
CA LEU A 119 -3.62 -1.58 -15.80
C LEU A 119 -2.66 -2.19 -16.83
N ARG A 120 -1.57 -1.50 -17.16
CA ARG A 120 -0.56 -2.02 -18.09
C ARG A 120 -0.04 -3.37 -17.62
N GLU A 121 0.08 -4.31 -18.56
CA GLU A 121 0.61 -5.64 -18.27
C GLU A 121 2.04 -5.58 -17.69
N GLY A 122 2.27 -6.35 -16.65
CA GLY A 122 3.57 -6.40 -15.95
C GLY A 122 3.86 -5.19 -15.06
N SER A 123 2.98 -4.19 -14.96
CA SER A 123 3.18 -3.06 -14.04
C SER A 123 2.96 -3.46 -12.59
N ARG A 124 3.66 -2.80 -11.69
CA ARG A 124 3.49 -2.99 -10.24
C ARG A 124 2.15 -2.47 -9.73
N MET A 125 1.63 -1.41 -10.34
CA MET A 125 0.29 -0.92 -10.06
C MET A 125 -0.78 -1.96 -10.41
N ARG A 126 -0.69 -2.60 -11.59
CA ARG A 126 -1.63 -3.67 -11.96
C ARG A 126 -1.61 -4.83 -10.99
N ASP A 127 -0.43 -5.23 -10.52
CA ASP A 127 -0.31 -6.30 -9.54
C ASP A 127 -1.10 -5.97 -8.25
N ARG A 128 -1.15 -4.69 -7.81
CA ARG A 128 -1.98 -4.25 -6.68
C ARG A 128 -3.47 -4.24 -7.00
N VAL A 129 -3.85 -3.88 -8.22
CA VAL A 129 -5.25 -3.99 -8.67
C VAL A 129 -5.72 -5.44 -8.64
N GLU A 130 -4.87 -6.37 -9.08
CA GLU A 130 -5.19 -7.81 -8.98
C GLU A 130 -5.26 -8.28 -7.52
N ALA A 131 -4.40 -7.76 -6.62
CA ALA A 131 -4.52 -8.02 -5.19
C ALA A 131 -5.90 -7.59 -4.65
N ALA A 132 -6.35 -6.37 -4.97
CA ALA A 132 -7.65 -5.86 -4.53
C ALA A 132 -8.82 -6.72 -5.05
N ARG A 133 -8.76 -7.16 -6.31
CA ARG A 133 -9.75 -8.09 -6.88
C ARG A 133 -9.80 -9.40 -6.11
N LYS A 134 -8.63 -9.99 -5.86
CA LYS A 134 -8.53 -11.26 -5.11
C LYS A 134 -8.98 -11.14 -3.67
N PHE A 135 -8.67 -10.04 -2.98
CA PHE A 135 -9.22 -9.78 -1.66
C PHE A 135 -10.74 -9.70 -1.67
N ARG A 136 -11.30 -8.93 -2.62
CA ARG A 136 -12.74 -8.80 -2.77
C ARG A 136 -13.44 -10.14 -3.01
N GLU A 137 -12.86 -10.97 -3.89
CA GLU A 137 -13.38 -12.31 -4.18
C GLU A 137 -13.36 -13.23 -2.96
N ARG A 138 -12.26 -13.20 -2.17
CA ARG A 138 -12.03 -14.17 -1.10
C ARG A 138 -12.62 -13.78 0.25
N VAL A 139 -12.53 -12.51 0.61
CA VAL A 139 -12.88 -12.02 1.96
C VAL A 139 -13.68 -10.72 1.95
N GLY A 140 -14.01 -10.16 0.81
CA GLY A 140 -14.69 -8.85 0.70
C GLY A 140 -16.10 -8.82 1.29
N GLY A 141 -16.72 -9.96 1.59
CA GLY A 141 -17.98 -10.04 2.35
C GLY A 141 -17.79 -9.89 3.86
N GLU A 142 -16.60 -10.17 4.38
CA GLU A 142 -16.31 -10.22 5.80
C GLU A 142 -15.39 -9.09 6.27
N LYS A 143 -14.43 -8.71 5.42
CA LYS A 143 -13.38 -7.75 5.73
C LYS A 143 -13.40 -6.55 4.80
N ILE A 144 -13.00 -5.41 5.33
CA ILE A 144 -12.75 -4.21 4.53
C ILE A 144 -11.55 -4.49 3.63
N VAL A 145 -11.68 -4.23 2.34
CA VAL A 145 -10.57 -4.31 1.38
C VAL A 145 -10.02 -2.91 1.17
N GLU A 146 -8.79 -2.70 1.63
CA GLU A 146 -8.09 -1.43 1.50
C GLU A 146 -7.21 -1.42 0.25
N GLY A 147 -7.47 -0.50 -0.68
CA GLY A 147 -6.53 -0.10 -1.71
C GLY A 147 -5.47 0.83 -1.10
N TRP A 148 -4.26 0.81 -1.66
CA TRP A 148 -3.20 1.71 -1.23
C TRP A 148 -2.59 2.42 -2.43
N VAL A 149 -2.50 3.73 -2.34
CA VAL A 149 -1.79 4.60 -3.30
C VAL A 149 -0.95 5.60 -2.52
N GLU A 150 0.21 5.96 -3.05
CA GLU A 150 1.04 6.96 -2.40
C GLU A 150 0.42 8.36 -2.53
N GLY A 151 0.64 9.17 -1.50
CA GLY A 151 0.21 10.57 -1.54
C GLY A 151 1.08 11.38 -2.50
N PRO A 152 0.56 12.46 -3.11
CA PRO A 152 1.29 13.22 -4.13
C PRO A 152 2.63 13.77 -3.64
N MET A 153 2.74 14.12 -2.36
CA MET A 153 3.99 14.60 -1.78
C MET A 153 5.03 13.47 -1.62
N ALA A 154 4.60 12.29 -1.19
CA ALA A 154 5.47 11.13 -1.07
C ALA A 154 6.00 10.71 -2.44
N GLU A 155 5.10 10.62 -3.44
CA GLU A 155 5.48 10.30 -4.82
C GLU A 155 6.42 11.34 -5.41
N ALA A 156 6.18 12.63 -5.17
CA ALA A 156 7.09 13.69 -5.61
C ALA A 156 8.48 13.55 -4.97
N ALA A 157 8.55 13.17 -3.69
CA ALA A 157 9.82 12.92 -3.01
C ALA A 157 10.55 11.69 -3.58
N ASP A 158 9.83 10.63 -3.92
CA ASP A 158 10.41 9.44 -4.53
C ASP A 158 10.97 9.72 -5.95
N LEU A 159 10.31 10.58 -6.71
CA LEU A 159 10.74 10.91 -8.07
C LEU A 159 11.83 11.98 -8.12
N ARG A 160 11.86 12.91 -7.17
CA ARG A 160 12.75 14.09 -7.14
C ARG A 160 13.95 13.91 -6.21
N GLY A 161 13.85 13.06 -5.22
CA GLY A 161 14.72 12.97 -4.05
C GLY A 161 14.26 13.89 -2.93
N ILE A 162 14.21 13.37 -1.70
CA ILE A 162 13.63 14.08 -0.55
C ILE A 162 14.33 15.41 -0.25
N ASN A 163 15.65 15.43 -0.28
CA ASN A 163 16.41 16.67 -0.02
C ASN A 163 16.15 17.73 -1.10
N THR A 164 16.07 17.30 -2.35
CA THR A 164 15.88 18.21 -3.48
C THR A 164 14.47 18.81 -3.46
N ILE A 165 13.44 18.00 -3.23
CA ILE A 165 12.06 18.50 -3.17
C ILE A 165 11.85 19.48 -2.01
N MET A 166 12.52 19.25 -0.89
CA MET A 166 12.48 20.19 0.24
C MET A 166 13.11 21.53 -0.08
N LEU A 167 14.17 21.55 -0.89
CA LEU A 167 14.77 22.81 -1.37
C LEU A 167 13.88 23.51 -2.39
N ASP A 168 13.21 22.77 -3.28
CA ASP A 168 12.30 23.33 -4.28
C ASP A 168 11.19 24.20 -3.66
N PHE A 169 10.74 23.89 -2.42
CA PHE A 169 9.74 24.72 -1.72
C PHE A 169 10.22 26.15 -1.42
N TYR A 170 11.52 26.35 -1.35
CA TYR A 170 12.10 27.66 -1.08
C TYR A 170 12.60 28.36 -2.36
N GLU A 171 13.13 27.58 -3.31
CA GLU A 171 13.81 28.12 -4.49
C GLU A 171 12.88 28.26 -5.70
N ASP A 172 11.87 27.40 -5.81
CA ASP A 172 10.99 27.34 -6.99
C ASP A 172 9.65 26.66 -6.60
N PRO A 173 8.84 27.28 -5.73
CA PRO A 173 7.60 26.75 -5.19
C PRO A 173 6.48 26.56 -6.22
#